data_491f82827534add368de578f4afe9c81
#
_entry.id   491f82827534add368de578f4afe9c81
#
_cell.length_a   1.000
_cell.length_b   1.000
_cell.length_c   1.000
_cell.angle_alpha   90.00
_cell.angle_beta   90.00
_cell.angle_gamma   90.00
#
_symmetry.space_group_name_H-M   'P 1'
#
loop_
_entity.id
_entity.type
_entity.pdbx_description
1 polymer ?
#
loop_
_entity_poly.entity_id
_entity_poly.type
_entity_poly.pdbx_seq_one_letter_code
_entity_poly.pdbx_strand_id
1 'polypeptide(L)'
;SSSAASDVYKRQLQRPLDFAAVTDHAEYFGLINVCRSDPQRPYCQELAEAAAEKSRRGFVEIFLPLIVSGERNCLVDAASCSDSEANLWQRSIDAAEAANQPGKFTTFVASEWTASPDNLHWHRNLIYANANVPKRAINSFDQPTQETMWQALQEQCQDQPPCDVVAIPHNSNIGLGGSFNTDGHSEKLLGLRAQFERLVEIHQHKGSSECYPGSLYSDEACNFEIALP
;
A
#
# COMPACT_ATOMS: atom_id res chain seq x y z
N SER A 1 35.28 11.26 -12.25
CA SER A 1 35.27 10.55 -10.98
C SER A 1 34.16 11.03 -10.10
N SER A 2 33.22 10.21 -10.01
CA SER A 2 31.93 10.28 -9.38
C SER A 2 31.99 10.26 -7.85
N SER A 3 31.54 11.24 -7.18
CA SER A 3 31.26 11.15 -5.74
C SER A 3 29.98 11.86 -5.30
N ALA A 4 29.17 12.32 -6.24
CA ALA A 4 27.94 13.05 -5.93
C ALA A 4 26.71 12.14 -5.70
N ALA A 5 26.84 10.82 -5.85
CA ALA A 5 25.71 9.89 -5.68
C ALA A 5 25.65 9.24 -4.28
N SER A 6 26.55 9.60 -3.36
CA SER A 6 26.63 8.94 -2.04
C SER A 6 26.10 9.76 -0.86
N ASP A 7 25.60 10.95 -1.06
CA ASP A 7 25.00 11.76 0.00
C ASP A 7 23.49 11.51 0.16
N VAL A 8 23.06 10.28 0.01
CA VAL A 8 21.84 9.83 0.71
C VAL A 8 22.23 9.82 2.18
N TYR A 9 21.78 10.80 2.94
CA TYR A 9 21.94 10.80 4.39
C TYR A 9 21.33 9.53 4.96
N LYS A 10 22.17 8.54 5.19
CA LYS A 10 21.81 7.37 5.99
C LYS A 10 21.61 7.87 7.41
N ARG A 11 20.39 8.20 7.76
CA ARG A 11 20.03 8.44 9.15
C ARG A 11 20.03 7.10 9.85
N GLN A 12 21.06 6.85 10.60
CA GLN A 12 21.14 5.68 11.44
C GLN A 12 20.19 5.85 12.62
N LEU A 13 19.36 4.84 12.86
CA LEU A 13 18.51 4.80 14.03
C LEU A 13 19.39 4.69 15.28
N GLN A 14 19.02 5.38 16.35
CA GLN A 14 19.74 5.28 17.63
C GLN A 14 19.59 3.91 18.28
N ARG A 15 18.51 3.21 17.99
CA ARG A 15 18.20 1.85 18.43
C ARG A 15 17.80 1.01 17.21
N PRO A 16 18.25 -0.26 17.13
CA PRO A 16 17.76 -1.18 16.10
C PRO A 16 16.25 -1.33 16.18
N LEU A 17 15.61 -1.60 15.04
CA LEU A 17 14.20 -2.00 14.99
C LEU A 17 14.09 -3.46 15.42
N ASP A 18 13.00 -3.79 16.09
CA ASP A 18 12.66 -5.18 16.45
C ASP A 18 11.98 -5.89 15.27
N PHE A 19 11.26 -5.13 14.44
CA PHE A 19 10.58 -5.65 13.26
C PHE A 19 10.43 -4.58 12.17
N ALA A 20 10.12 -5.02 10.94
CA ALA A 20 9.76 -4.15 9.81
C ALA A 20 8.80 -4.87 8.84
N ALA A 21 8.02 -4.06 8.14
CA ALA A 21 7.24 -4.45 6.97
C ALA A 21 7.39 -3.36 5.90
N VAL A 22 7.62 -3.76 4.66
CA VAL A 22 7.62 -2.84 3.51
C VAL A 22 6.29 -2.98 2.80
N THR A 23 5.54 -1.89 2.72
CA THR A 23 4.16 -1.87 2.21
C THR A 23 4.08 -1.05 0.92
N ASP A 24 4.74 -1.54 -0.12
CA ASP A 24 4.67 -0.92 -1.44
C ASP A 24 3.25 -1.07 -2.02
N HIS A 25 2.79 -0.07 -2.78
CA HIS A 25 1.50 -0.07 -3.46
C HIS A 25 1.40 -1.21 -4.47
N ALA A 26 0.55 -2.20 -4.20
CA ALA A 26 0.40 -3.41 -5.01
C ALA A 26 -0.07 -3.11 -6.44
N GLU A 27 -0.79 -2.01 -6.63
CA GLU A 27 -1.32 -1.52 -7.91
C GLU A 27 -0.22 -1.29 -8.95
N TYR A 28 0.99 -0.95 -8.50
CA TYR A 28 2.09 -0.60 -9.40
C TYR A 28 3.13 -1.70 -9.58
N PHE A 29 2.95 -2.86 -8.98
CA PHE A 29 3.91 -3.97 -9.07
C PHE A 29 4.18 -4.39 -10.51
N GLY A 30 3.15 -4.48 -11.36
CA GLY A 30 3.30 -4.82 -12.77
C GLY A 30 4.14 -3.80 -13.52
N LEU A 31 3.77 -2.52 -13.43
CA LEU A 31 4.49 -1.41 -14.07
C LEU A 31 5.95 -1.33 -13.62
N ILE A 32 6.17 -1.36 -12.32
CA ILE A 32 7.53 -1.25 -11.75
C ILE A 32 8.40 -2.42 -12.22
N ASN A 33 7.87 -3.65 -12.24
CA ASN A 33 8.64 -4.80 -12.71
C ASN A 33 8.96 -4.73 -14.20
N VAL A 34 8.03 -4.27 -15.03
CA VAL A 34 8.28 -4.02 -16.47
C VAL A 34 9.38 -2.98 -16.64
N CYS A 35 9.30 -1.85 -15.92
CA CYS A 35 10.32 -0.80 -16.00
C CYS A 35 11.69 -1.24 -15.49
N ARG A 36 11.74 -2.13 -14.50
CA ARG A 36 13.01 -2.73 -14.04
C ARG A 36 13.61 -3.67 -15.07
N SER A 37 12.77 -4.40 -15.80
CA SER A 37 13.21 -5.38 -16.82
C SER A 37 13.63 -4.70 -18.11
N ASP A 38 13.01 -3.59 -18.46
CA ASP A 38 13.29 -2.81 -19.66
C ASP A 38 13.25 -1.30 -19.34
N PRO A 39 14.31 -0.78 -18.71
CA PRO A 39 14.39 0.61 -18.28
C PRO A 39 14.51 1.62 -19.43
N GLN A 40 14.73 1.14 -20.66
CA GLN A 40 14.85 1.99 -21.84
C GLN A 40 13.49 2.38 -22.44
N ARG A 41 12.39 1.83 -21.96
CA ARG A 41 11.06 2.28 -22.37
C ARG A 41 10.88 3.77 -22.06
N PRO A 42 10.38 4.58 -23.01
CA PRO A 42 10.24 6.04 -22.79
C PRO A 42 9.54 6.39 -21.50
N TYR A 43 8.40 5.77 -21.22
CA TYR A 43 7.64 6.01 -19.99
C TYR A 43 8.40 5.61 -18.72
N CYS A 44 9.20 4.55 -18.76
CA CYS A 44 10.02 4.14 -17.62
C CYS A 44 11.19 5.11 -17.36
N GLN A 45 11.73 5.73 -18.42
CA GLN A 45 12.71 6.80 -18.29
C GLN A 45 12.09 8.05 -17.65
N GLU A 46 10.92 8.48 -18.12
CA GLU A 46 10.18 9.59 -17.54
C GLU A 46 9.85 9.37 -16.04
N LEU A 47 9.42 8.16 -15.68
CA LEU A 47 9.20 7.76 -14.29
C LEU A 47 10.47 7.85 -13.45
N ALA A 48 11.59 7.36 -13.98
CA ALA A 48 12.87 7.37 -13.28
C ALA A 48 13.40 8.81 -13.11
N GLU A 49 13.26 9.65 -14.12
CA GLU A 49 13.62 11.07 -14.06
C GLU A 49 12.76 11.81 -13.04
N ALA A 50 11.44 11.64 -13.07
CA ALA A 50 10.52 12.23 -12.11
C ALA A 50 10.82 11.82 -10.66
N ALA A 51 11.16 10.55 -10.45
CA ALA A 51 11.56 10.04 -9.14
C ALA A 51 12.90 10.62 -8.67
N ALA A 52 13.84 10.83 -9.59
CA ALA A 52 15.16 11.38 -9.29
C ALA A 52 15.12 12.87 -8.96
N GLU A 53 14.29 13.64 -9.67
CA GLU A 53 14.16 15.09 -9.47
C GLU A 53 13.62 15.49 -8.10
N LYS A 54 12.88 14.59 -7.41
CA LYS A 54 12.18 14.89 -6.14
C LYS A 54 11.37 16.18 -6.19
N SER A 55 10.93 16.56 -7.39
CA SER A 55 10.26 17.81 -7.64
C SER A 55 8.74 17.65 -7.52
N ARG A 56 8.08 18.75 -7.11
CA ARG A 56 6.62 18.83 -7.14
C ARG A 56 6.08 18.57 -8.55
N ARG A 57 6.82 18.95 -9.58
CA ARG A 57 6.45 18.76 -10.97
C ARG A 57 6.41 17.28 -11.35
N GLY A 58 7.45 16.52 -11.04
CA GLY A 58 7.48 15.07 -11.30
C GLY A 58 6.35 14.34 -10.60
N PHE A 59 6.04 14.73 -9.35
CA PHE A 59 4.90 14.16 -8.65
C PHE A 59 3.57 14.48 -9.35
N VAL A 60 3.32 15.74 -9.69
CA VAL A 60 2.03 16.17 -10.27
C VAL A 60 1.83 15.70 -11.71
N GLU A 61 2.88 15.71 -12.53
CA GLU A 61 2.76 15.39 -13.95
C GLU A 61 2.81 13.90 -14.26
N ILE A 62 3.45 13.09 -13.41
CA ILE A 62 3.69 11.67 -13.68
C ILE A 62 3.05 10.76 -12.63
N PHE A 63 3.31 10.98 -11.34
CA PHE A 63 2.79 10.09 -10.29
C PHE A 63 1.31 10.32 -9.99
N LEU A 64 0.86 11.57 -9.93
CA LEU A 64 -0.54 11.86 -9.62
C LEU A 64 -1.51 11.29 -10.66
N PRO A 65 -1.27 11.38 -11.99
CA PRO A 65 -2.11 10.74 -12.99
C PRO A 65 -2.21 9.22 -12.84
N LEU A 66 -1.11 8.55 -12.45
CA LEU A 66 -1.13 7.11 -12.16
C LEU A 66 -2.04 6.77 -10.98
N ILE A 67 -1.95 7.56 -9.91
CA ILE A 67 -2.75 7.35 -8.68
C ILE A 67 -4.23 7.62 -8.95
N VAL A 68 -4.53 8.69 -9.70
CA VAL A 68 -5.90 9.17 -9.94
C VAL A 68 -6.62 8.39 -11.04
N SER A 69 -5.89 7.84 -12.02
CA SER A 69 -6.52 7.12 -13.13
C SER A 69 -7.32 5.90 -12.71
N GLY A 70 -6.93 5.26 -11.60
CA GLY A 70 -7.56 4.03 -11.14
C GLY A 70 -7.45 2.87 -12.12
N GLU A 71 -6.63 3.00 -13.17
CA GLU A 71 -6.49 2.03 -14.24
C GLU A 71 -5.16 1.28 -14.15
N ARG A 72 -5.24 -0.03 -14.38
CA ARG A 72 -4.04 -0.88 -14.48
C ARG A 72 -3.28 -0.53 -15.77
N ASN A 73 -2.06 -0.03 -15.62
CA ASN A 73 -1.16 0.24 -16.74
C ASN A 73 0.21 -0.40 -16.50
N CYS A 74 0.47 -1.50 -17.18
CA CYS A 74 1.77 -2.19 -17.10
C CYS A 74 2.63 -1.98 -18.36
N LEU A 75 2.20 -1.19 -19.33
CA LEU A 75 2.89 -0.98 -20.62
C LEU A 75 3.06 -2.27 -21.45
N VAL A 76 2.35 -3.33 -21.12
CA VAL A 76 2.36 -4.64 -21.77
C VAL A 76 0.93 -5.19 -21.80
N ASP A 77 0.71 -6.30 -22.49
CA ASP A 77 -0.58 -6.99 -22.48
C ASP A 77 -0.97 -7.52 -21.08
N ALA A 78 -2.24 -7.82 -20.89
CA ALA A 78 -2.78 -8.19 -19.59
C ALA A 78 -2.13 -9.46 -18.97
N ALA A 79 -1.75 -10.44 -19.79
CA ALA A 79 -1.11 -11.65 -19.31
C ALA A 79 0.31 -11.36 -18.80
N SER A 80 1.10 -10.64 -19.61
CA SER A 80 2.44 -10.18 -19.23
C SER A 80 2.43 -9.24 -18.03
N CYS A 81 1.36 -8.44 -17.87
CA CYS A 81 1.15 -7.60 -16.70
C CYS A 81 0.96 -8.44 -15.45
N SER A 82 0.07 -9.44 -15.50
CA SER A 82 -0.19 -10.36 -14.39
C SER A 82 1.08 -11.12 -13.96
N ASP A 83 1.87 -11.59 -14.91
CA ASP A 83 3.14 -12.25 -14.63
C ASP A 83 4.15 -11.26 -13.98
N SER A 84 4.18 -10.03 -14.45
CA SER A 84 5.03 -8.99 -13.86
C SER A 84 4.63 -8.63 -12.44
N GLU A 85 3.34 -8.54 -12.13
CA GLU A 85 2.83 -8.37 -10.77
C GLU A 85 3.27 -9.51 -9.86
N ALA A 86 3.06 -10.75 -10.29
CA ALA A 86 3.44 -11.94 -9.53
C ALA A 86 4.96 -12.02 -9.29
N ASN A 87 5.76 -11.67 -10.30
CA ASN A 87 7.22 -11.66 -10.20
C ASN A 87 7.73 -10.63 -9.20
N LEU A 88 7.18 -9.41 -9.19
CA LEU A 88 7.60 -8.40 -8.21
C LEU A 88 7.12 -8.77 -6.80
N TRP A 89 5.91 -9.31 -6.68
CA TRP A 89 5.40 -9.82 -5.41
C TRP A 89 6.29 -10.92 -4.83
N GLN A 90 6.68 -11.91 -5.64
CA GLN A 90 7.61 -12.94 -5.20
C GLN A 90 8.94 -12.38 -4.70
N ARG A 91 9.47 -11.36 -5.39
CA ARG A 91 10.70 -10.69 -4.94
C ARG A 91 10.53 -9.97 -3.61
N SER A 92 9.36 -9.39 -3.34
CA SER A 92 9.04 -8.76 -2.05
C SER A 92 8.99 -9.81 -0.94
N ILE A 93 8.39 -10.98 -1.22
CA ILE A 93 8.40 -12.14 -0.32
C ILE A 93 9.83 -12.58 -0.03
N ASP A 94 10.62 -12.83 -1.06
CA ASP A 94 12.00 -13.30 -0.93
C ASP A 94 12.87 -12.31 -0.15
N ALA A 95 12.67 -11.02 -0.36
CA ALA A 95 13.40 -9.97 0.36
C ALA A 95 13.03 -9.92 1.85
N ALA A 96 11.74 -10.05 2.17
CA ALA A 96 11.29 -10.11 3.55
C ALA A 96 11.85 -11.36 4.26
N GLU A 97 11.73 -12.54 3.64
CA GLU A 97 12.25 -13.79 4.22
C GLU A 97 13.79 -13.75 4.39
N ALA A 98 14.51 -13.21 3.42
CA ALA A 98 15.98 -13.08 3.51
C ALA A 98 16.45 -12.14 4.61
N ALA A 99 15.65 -11.12 4.94
CA ALA A 99 15.97 -10.17 6.01
C ALA A 99 15.54 -10.66 7.39
N ASN A 100 14.69 -11.68 7.47
CA ASN A 100 14.15 -12.21 8.72
C ASN A 100 15.26 -12.94 9.53
N GLN A 101 15.47 -12.51 10.75
CA GLN A 101 16.44 -13.08 11.68
C GLN A 101 15.74 -13.42 13.01
N PRO A 102 15.21 -14.64 13.15
CA PRO A 102 14.45 -15.03 14.33
C PRO A 102 15.16 -14.71 15.66
N GLY A 103 14.45 -14.04 16.56
CA GLY A 103 14.97 -13.60 17.85
C GLY A 103 15.86 -12.34 17.82
N LYS A 104 16.07 -11.73 16.67
CA LYS A 104 16.85 -10.48 16.51
C LYS A 104 16.08 -9.40 15.76
N PHE A 105 15.53 -9.75 14.60
CA PHE A 105 14.83 -8.82 13.73
C PHE A 105 13.77 -9.59 12.94
N THR A 106 12.52 -9.22 13.09
CA THR A 106 11.41 -9.85 12.39
C THR A 106 11.04 -9.01 11.17
N THR A 107 10.95 -9.63 10.00
CA THR A 107 10.40 -9.00 8.81
C THR A 107 9.11 -9.70 8.40
N PHE A 108 8.13 -8.89 8.03
CA PHE A 108 6.85 -9.37 7.56
C PHE A 108 6.74 -9.17 6.05
N VAL A 109 6.18 -10.15 5.36
CA VAL A 109 5.71 -9.95 3.99
C VAL A 109 4.54 -8.98 4.03
N ALA A 110 4.56 -7.95 3.19
CA ALA A 110 3.52 -6.94 3.21
C ALA A 110 3.34 -6.27 1.84
N SER A 111 2.19 -5.64 1.65
CA SER A 111 1.88 -4.75 0.53
C SER A 111 0.86 -3.72 0.97
N GLU A 112 0.69 -2.67 0.19
CA GLU A 112 -0.41 -1.72 0.38
C GLU A 112 -1.49 -1.98 -0.67
N TRP A 113 -2.74 -2.15 -0.22
CA TRP A 113 -3.92 -2.06 -1.05
C TRP A 113 -4.37 -0.58 -1.09
N THR A 114 -4.39 0.00 -2.28
CA THR A 114 -4.57 1.44 -2.48
C THR A 114 -5.80 1.69 -3.33
N ALA A 115 -6.97 1.82 -2.72
CA ALA A 115 -8.17 2.29 -3.40
C ALA A 115 -8.35 3.80 -3.19
N SER A 116 -8.69 4.51 -4.25
CA SER A 116 -8.89 5.96 -4.21
C SER A 116 -10.19 6.36 -4.92
N PRO A 117 -11.36 5.84 -4.46
CA PRO A 117 -12.64 6.22 -5.05
C PRO A 117 -12.87 7.73 -4.85
N ASP A 118 -13.25 8.43 -5.92
CA ASP A 118 -13.48 9.88 -5.89
C ASP A 118 -12.31 10.70 -5.31
N ASN A 119 -11.08 10.22 -5.48
CA ASN A 119 -9.85 10.75 -4.90
C ASN A 119 -9.78 10.67 -3.35
N LEU A 120 -10.59 9.86 -2.71
CA LEU A 120 -10.53 9.58 -1.29
C LEU A 120 -9.54 8.45 -1.00
N HIS A 121 -8.86 8.50 0.13
CA HIS A 121 -7.87 7.51 0.51
C HIS A 121 -8.50 6.40 1.35
N TRP A 122 -8.76 5.24 0.72
CA TRP A 122 -9.22 4.04 1.41
C TRP A 122 -8.11 2.98 1.47
N HIS A 123 -6.92 3.41 1.86
CA HIS A 123 -5.71 2.58 1.81
C HIS A 123 -5.62 1.63 3.00
N ARG A 124 -5.06 0.43 2.79
CA ARG A 124 -4.76 -0.55 3.84
C ARG A 124 -3.38 -1.15 3.64
N ASN A 125 -2.60 -1.17 4.70
CA ASN A 125 -1.40 -2.00 4.75
C ASN A 125 -1.82 -3.45 5.05
N LEU A 126 -1.55 -4.37 4.15
CA LEU A 126 -1.76 -5.80 4.31
C LEU A 126 -0.46 -6.42 4.79
N ILE A 127 -0.41 -6.86 6.05
CA ILE A 127 0.80 -7.41 6.68
C ILE A 127 0.53 -8.86 7.05
N TYR A 128 1.34 -9.76 6.52
CA TYR A 128 1.22 -11.21 6.69
C TYR A 128 2.21 -11.70 7.74
N ALA A 129 1.75 -12.58 8.63
CA ALA A 129 2.56 -13.14 9.71
C ALA A 129 3.67 -14.10 9.21
N ASN A 130 3.55 -14.59 7.98
CA ASN A 130 4.48 -15.56 7.38
C ASN A 130 4.43 -15.46 5.84
N ALA A 131 5.24 -16.29 5.16
CA ALA A 131 5.31 -16.33 3.70
C ALA A 131 4.17 -17.12 3.02
N ASN A 132 3.19 -17.64 3.77
CA ASN A 132 1.97 -18.19 3.17
C ASN A 132 1.04 -17.04 2.81
N VAL A 133 1.15 -16.56 1.60
CA VAL A 133 0.47 -15.36 1.11
C VAL A 133 -0.19 -15.66 -0.23
N PRO A 134 -1.15 -14.85 -0.69
CA PRO A 134 -1.70 -14.96 -2.03
C PRO A 134 -0.60 -14.99 -3.10
N LYS A 135 -0.85 -15.70 -4.21
CA LYS A 135 0.10 -15.80 -5.33
C LYS A 135 0.41 -14.47 -6.02
N ARG A 136 -0.49 -13.51 -5.89
CA ARG A 136 -0.30 -12.11 -6.28
C ARG A 136 -0.73 -11.23 -5.13
N ALA A 137 -0.11 -10.08 -4.97
CA ALA A 137 -0.55 -9.10 -3.99
C ALA A 137 -1.99 -8.66 -4.28
N ILE A 138 -2.82 -8.60 -3.24
CA ILE A 138 -4.17 -8.06 -3.34
C ILE A 138 -4.07 -6.57 -3.61
N ASN A 139 -4.77 -6.09 -4.64
CA ASN A 139 -4.70 -4.72 -5.14
C ASN A 139 -6.08 -4.18 -5.50
N SER A 140 -6.23 -2.87 -5.60
CA SER A 140 -7.51 -2.23 -5.85
C SER A 140 -8.02 -2.34 -7.30
N PHE A 141 -7.17 -2.71 -8.25
CA PHE A 141 -7.62 -2.98 -9.62
C PHE A 141 -8.46 -4.25 -9.71
N ASP A 142 -8.12 -5.28 -8.93
CA ASP A 142 -8.86 -6.54 -8.86
C ASP A 142 -9.93 -6.51 -7.75
N GLN A 143 -9.68 -5.77 -6.68
CA GLN A 143 -10.57 -5.59 -5.52
C GLN A 143 -10.82 -4.11 -5.29
N PRO A 144 -11.73 -3.47 -6.03
CA PRO A 144 -11.90 -2.01 -6.04
C PRO A 144 -12.52 -1.43 -4.77
N THR A 145 -13.09 -2.25 -3.92
CA THR A 145 -13.69 -1.81 -2.65
C THR A 145 -13.11 -2.57 -1.45
N GLN A 146 -13.26 -2.00 -0.26
CA GLN A 146 -12.81 -2.66 0.96
C GLN A 146 -13.51 -4.01 1.19
N GLU A 147 -14.79 -4.13 0.83
CA GLU A 147 -15.56 -5.37 0.94
C GLU A 147 -14.97 -6.47 0.04
N THR A 148 -14.67 -6.14 -1.21
CA THR A 148 -14.03 -7.08 -2.14
C THR A 148 -12.61 -7.44 -1.72
N MET A 149 -11.88 -6.53 -1.10
CA MET A 149 -10.57 -6.81 -0.50
C MET A 149 -10.70 -7.80 0.65
N TRP A 150 -11.62 -7.60 1.61
CA TRP A 150 -11.82 -8.54 2.72
C TRP A 150 -12.28 -9.92 2.22
N GLN A 151 -13.15 -9.97 1.21
CA GLN A 151 -13.58 -11.23 0.60
C GLN A 151 -12.41 -11.96 -0.06
N ALA A 152 -11.56 -11.24 -0.80
CA ALA A 152 -10.37 -11.81 -1.42
C ALA A 152 -9.36 -12.32 -0.38
N LEU A 153 -9.15 -11.59 0.71
CA LEU A 153 -8.34 -12.07 1.83
C LEU A 153 -8.92 -13.36 2.42
N GLN A 154 -10.23 -13.41 2.65
CA GLN A 154 -10.88 -14.61 3.15
C GLN A 154 -10.72 -15.81 2.20
N GLU A 155 -10.90 -15.60 0.90
CA GLU A 155 -10.84 -16.66 -0.10
C GLU A 155 -9.43 -17.18 -0.33
N GLN A 156 -8.46 -16.25 -0.45
CA GLN A 156 -7.09 -16.58 -0.82
C GLN A 156 -6.22 -17.02 0.37
N CYS A 157 -6.67 -16.73 1.60
CA CYS A 157 -5.98 -17.12 2.83
C CYS A 157 -6.52 -18.40 3.48
N GLN A 158 -7.33 -19.18 2.78
CA GLN A 158 -7.87 -20.46 3.32
C GLN A 158 -7.02 -21.68 3.00
N ASP A 159 -6.08 -21.57 2.07
CA ASP A 159 -5.18 -22.66 1.72
C ASP A 159 -4.34 -23.12 2.94
N GLN A 160 -3.97 -24.38 2.97
CA GLN A 160 -3.25 -24.97 4.10
C GLN A 160 -1.73 -24.96 3.86
N PRO A 161 -0.94 -24.34 4.75
CA PRO A 161 -1.35 -23.58 5.94
C PRO A 161 -1.96 -22.22 5.55
N PRO A 162 -3.00 -21.78 6.28
CA PRO A 162 -3.66 -20.51 5.97
C PRO A 162 -2.73 -19.32 6.16
N CYS A 163 -2.88 -18.27 5.38
CA CYS A 163 -2.20 -17.03 5.69
C CYS A 163 -2.87 -16.35 6.89
N ASP A 164 -2.05 -15.80 7.79
CA ASP A 164 -2.49 -14.93 8.87
C ASP A 164 -2.12 -13.50 8.50
N VAL A 165 -3.13 -12.64 8.35
CA VAL A 165 -2.97 -11.28 7.81
C VAL A 165 -3.74 -10.28 8.65
N VAL A 166 -3.17 -9.09 8.81
CA VAL A 166 -3.85 -7.90 9.33
C VAL A 166 -3.89 -6.83 8.24
N ALA A 167 -5.07 -6.23 8.05
CA ALA A 167 -5.26 -5.06 7.21
C ALA A 167 -5.33 -3.83 8.11
N ILE A 168 -4.44 -2.85 7.88
CA ILE A 168 -4.36 -1.65 8.72
C ILE A 168 -4.80 -0.45 7.90
N PRO A 169 -6.01 0.10 8.13
CA PRO A 169 -6.42 1.38 7.56
C PRO A 169 -5.45 2.48 7.96
N HIS A 170 -5.03 3.25 6.99
CA HIS A 170 -4.17 4.40 7.19
C HIS A 170 -4.58 5.56 6.27
N ASN A 171 -4.14 6.79 6.54
CA ASN A 171 -4.62 8.00 5.84
C ASN A 171 -6.14 8.23 5.95
N SER A 172 -6.80 7.74 6.97
CA SER A 172 -8.25 7.86 7.11
C SER A 172 -8.72 9.31 7.23
N ASN A 173 -7.82 10.20 7.65
CA ASN A 173 -8.02 11.67 7.64
C ASN A 173 -8.21 12.27 6.22
N ILE A 174 -7.98 11.50 5.16
CA ILE A 174 -8.20 11.92 3.77
C ILE A 174 -9.27 11.02 3.11
N GLY A 175 -10.00 10.26 3.88
CA GLY A 175 -11.03 9.30 3.43
C GLY A 175 -12.47 9.80 3.57
N LEU A 176 -12.71 10.99 4.14
CA LEU A 176 -14.03 11.58 4.43
C LEU A 176 -14.98 10.58 5.12
N GLY A 177 -14.49 9.85 6.13
CA GLY A 177 -15.25 8.82 6.85
C GLY A 177 -15.46 7.51 6.08
N GLY A 178 -15.25 7.49 4.76
CA GLY A 178 -15.50 6.32 3.91
C GLY A 178 -14.67 5.09 4.29
N SER A 179 -13.47 5.30 4.85
CA SER A 179 -12.63 4.21 5.36
C SER A 179 -13.30 3.38 6.46
N PHE A 180 -14.25 3.96 7.19
CA PHE A 180 -14.91 3.32 8.33
C PHE A 180 -16.41 3.20 8.17
N ASN A 181 -16.97 3.64 7.05
CA ASN A 181 -18.40 3.50 6.79
C ASN A 181 -18.81 2.02 6.80
N THR A 182 -19.91 1.71 7.50
CA THR A 182 -20.48 0.37 7.61
C THR A 182 -21.92 0.31 7.10
N ASP A 183 -22.43 1.40 6.56
CA ASP A 183 -23.79 1.50 6.08
C ASP A 183 -24.05 0.47 4.98
N GLY A 184 -25.11 -0.32 5.16
CA GLY A 184 -25.48 -1.38 4.21
C GLY A 184 -24.63 -2.64 4.27
N HIS A 185 -23.62 -2.73 5.13
CA HIS A 185 -22.84 -3.95 5.29
C HIS A 185 -23.65 -5.05 5.97
N SER A 186 -23.56 -6.28 5.43
CA SER A 186 -24.10 -7.47 6.06
C SER A 186 -23.28 -7.87 7.29
N GLU A 187 -23.88 -8.63 8.20
CA GLU A 187 -23.15 -9.20 9.35
C GLU A 187 -21.91 -10.00 8.92
N LYS A 188 -21.97 -10.69 7.77
CA LYS A 188 -20.82 -11.41 7.20
C LYS A 188 -19.67 -10.45 6.88
N LEU A 189 -19.96 -9.33 6.22
CA LEU A 189 -18.92 -8.33 5.87
C LEU A 189 -18.35 -7.67 7.12
N LEU A 190 -19.18 -7.33 8.09
CA LEU A 190 -18.74 -6.80 9.38
C LEU A 190 -17.85 -7.81 10.13
N GLY A 191 -18.16 -9.10 10.03
CA GLY A 191 -17.35 -10.18 10.58
C GLY A 191 -15.96 -10.26 9.91
N LEU A 192 -15.89 -10.15 8.58
CA LEU A 192 -14.62 -10.11 7.85
C LEU A 192 -13.79 -8.87 8.23
N ARG A 193 -14.41 -7.72 8.29
CA ARG A 193 -13.75 -6.50 8.74
C ARG A 193 -13.16 -6.68 10.14
N ALA A 194 -13.93 -7.15 11.09
CA ALA A 194 -13.47 -7.37 12.46
C ALA A 194 -12.33 -8.43 12.54
N GLN A 195 -12.31 -9.38 11.61
CA GLN A 195 -11.26 -10.38 11.50
C GLN A 195 -9.94 -9.76 11.02
N PHE A 196 -9.98 -8.90 10.01
CA PHE A 196 -8.77 -8.40 9.34
C PHE A 196 -8.33 -7.03 9.84
N GLU A 197 -9.25 -6.10 10.14
CA GLU A 197 -8.93 -4.72 10.57
C GLU A 197 -8.94 -4.60 12.09
N ARG A 198 -7.91 -5.16 12.74
CA ARG A 198 -7.75 -5.12 14.22
C ARG A 198 -6.94 -3.92 14.71
N LEU A 199 -6.32 -3.19 13.79
CA LEU A 199 -5.46 -2.05 14.05
C LEU A 199 -5.86 -0.92 13.11
N VAL A 200 -5.54 0.31 13.50
CA VAL A 200 -5.70 1.52 12.69
C VAL A 200 -4.51 2.43 12.95
N GLU A 201 -4.05 3.11 11.91
CA GLU A 201 -3.06 4.16 12.06
C GLU A 201 -3.72 5.43 12.61
N ILE A 202 -3.16 5.98 13.69
CA ILE A 202 -3.66 7.19 14.33
C ILE A 202 -3.03 8.45 13.71
N HIS A 203 -1.74 8.39 13.39
CA HIS A 203 -1.00 9.57 12.94
C HIS A 203 0.13 9.19 11.98
N GLN A 204 0.35 10.04 10.98
CA GLN A 204 1.50 9.97 10.07
C GLN A 204 1.88 11.37 9.55
N HIS A 205 2.85 11.46 8.63
CA HIS A 205 3.28 12.73 8.03
C HIS A 205 2.20 13.47 7.22
N LYS A 206 1.11 12.80 6.84
CA LYS A 206 -0.05 13.40 6.15
C LYS A 206 -1.11 13.92 7.12
N GLY A 207 -0.92 13.75 8.43
CA GLY A 207 -1.79 14.25 9.47
C GLY A 207 -2.27 13.19 10.45
N SER A 208 -3.17 13.61 11.32
CA SER A 208 -3.78 12.78 12.36
C SER A 208 -5.16 12.31 11.92
N SER A 209 -5.45 11.04 12.19
CA SER A 209 -6.78 10.44 12.02
C SER A 209 -7.62 10.52 13.30
N GLU A 210 -7.12 11.18 14.33
CA GLU A 210 -7.88 11.45 15.53
C GLU A 210 -8.85 12.62 15.33
N CYS A 211 -9.96 12.52 16.00
CA CYS A 211 -11.00 13.53 16.04
C CYS A 211 -10.51 14.83 16.70
N TYR A 212 -10.69 15.97 16.06
CA TYR A 212 -10.31 17.28 16.61
C TYR A 212 -11.48 18.27 16.54
N PRO A 213 -12.10 18.61 17.67
CA PRO A 213 -13.16 19.60 17.71
C PRO A 213 -12.68 20.97 17.25
N GLY A 214 -13.35 21.55 16.26
CA GLY A 214 -13.00 22.87 15.72
C GLY A 214 -12.12 22.83 14.48
N SER A 215 -11.88 21.66 13.89
CA SER A 215 -11.26 21.54 12.59
C SER A 215 -12.10 22.24 11.51
N LEU A 216 -11.44 22.71 10.44
CA LEU A 216 -12.10 23.34 9.30
C LEU A 216 -13.00 22.37 8.50
N TYR A 217 -12.84 21.08 8.71
CA TYR A 217 -13.60 20.01 8.08
C TYR A 217 -14.57 19.46 9.11
N SER A 218 -15.82 19.92 9.07
CA SER A 218 -16.85 19.38 9.94
C SER A 218 -17.58 18.27 9.22
N ASP A 219 -17.31 17.04 9.55
CA ASP A 219 -18.22 15.94 9.31
C ASP A 219 -19.06 15.66 10.57
N GLU A 220 -20.14 14.93 10.39
CA GLU A 220 -21.06 14.57 11.48
C GLU A 220 -20.40 13.64 12.49
N ALA A 221 -19.38 12.92 12.08
CA ALA A 221 -18.65 11.95 12.88
C ALA A 221 -17.51 12.57 13.66
N CYS A 222 -17.48 13.91 13.77
CA CYS A 222 -16.62 14.66 14.63
C CYS A 222 -15.50 15.48 14.00
N ASN A 223 -15.62 15.91 12.80
CA ASN A 223 -14.51 16.61 12.14
C ASN A 223 -13.23 15.77 12.17
N PHE A 224 -13.37 14.54 11.82
CA PHE A 224 -12.48 13.44 12.12
C PHE A 224 -11.16 13.56 11.41
N GLU A 225 -11.12 14.32 10.33
CA GLU A 225 -10.05 14.23 9.38
C GLU A 225 -9.24 15.50 9.35
N ILE A 226 -8.18 15.51 10.12
CA ILE A 226 -7.24 16.61 10.14
C ILE A 226 -6.16 16.29 9.11
N ALA A 227 -6.26 16.89 7.94
CA ALA A 227 -5.28 16.74 6.88
C ALA A 227 -3.95 17.45 7.17
N LEU A 228 -3.94 18.40 8.09
CA LEU A 228 -2.74 19.15 8.51
C LEU A 228 -2.89 19.58 9.97
N PRO A 229 -1.78 19.72 10.72
CA PRO A 229 -1.78 20.24 12.08
C PRO A 229 -2.19 21.70 12.13
#